data_dea41aefd10b7463a2a7fd5463c44877
#
_entry.id   dea41aefd10b7463a2a7fd5463c44877
#
_cell.length_a   1.000
_cell.length_b   1.000
_cell.length_c   1.000
_cell.angle_alpha   90.00
_cell.angle_beta   90.00
_cell.angle_gamma   90.00
#
_symmetry.space_group_name_H-M   'P 1'
#
loop_
_entity.id
_entity.type
_entity.pdbx_description
1 polymer ?
#
loop_
_entity_poly.entity_id
_entity_poly.type
_entity_poly.pdbx_seq_one_letter_code
_entity_poly.pdbx_strand_id
1 'polypeptide(L)'
;MMPIMPPTRLSPQELINELQSSGVRLVDPRAGVESRRGGAGPSDHKAMTIDGQTVMVPVHTAPAFDSPYLVEAPDAFGRSRVRRGDVVLGEVEFPGRPRFYDLKTDDGVPYSQIAVLHGRDVLATTVLQTCIRYQSRTKTCQFCSIGQSLSAGRTIARKTPEQLGEVAKAAVELDGVTHMVMTTGTPPGKDRGAKILAESVAGVKARVDLPVQVQCEPPDDFAWLQRMKDAGADALGMHLEAVTPEVRRKIMPGKAEVSVDTYFAAFEAAVPIFGRGQVSTYILAGLGDSVDEILSVSRRLVDIGVYPFVVPFVPISGTPLESHPTPSPQFMHAILRPLAGMLVDAGLKSVDVKAGCAKCGACSALSTYEKAEGGCGSRLAAE
;
A
#
# COMPACT_ATOMS: atom_id res chain seq x y z
N MET A 1 -42.24 -17.19 11.04
CA MET A 1 -41.45 -15.99 11.19
C MET A 1 -40.17 -16.41 11.89
N MET A 2 -39.08 -16.61 11.14
CA MET A 2 -37.78 -16.92 11.75
C MET A 2 -37.29 -15.71 12.55
N PRO A 3 -36.76 -15.88 13.77
CA PRO A 3 -36.19 -14.77 14.51
C PRO A 3 -35.01 -14.18 13.71
N ILE A 4 -35.06 -12.88 13.44
CA ILE A 4 -33.92 -12.11 12.90
C ILE A 4 -32.86 -12.20 13.98
N MET A 5 -31.83 -13.04 13.76
CA MET A 5 -30.65 -13.04 14.63
C MET A 5 -30.06 -11.63 14.65
N PRO A 6 -29.70 -11.10 15.81
CA PRO A 6 -29.04 -9.80 15.89
C PRO A 6 -27.77 -9.88 15.01
N PRO A 7 -27.42 -8.81 14.28
CA PRO A 7 -26.24 -8.80 13.44
C PRO A 7 -25.02 -9.17 14.33
N THR A 8 -24.38 -10.26 13.98
CA THR A 8 -23.15 -10.72 14.67
C THR A 8 -22.14 -9.58 14.62
N ARG A 9 -21.63 -9.18 15.78
CA ARG A 9 -20.62 -8.12 15.88
C ARG A 9 -19.39 -8.59 15.10
N LEU A 10 -19.01 -7.87 14.05
CA LEU A 10 -17.81 -8.16 13.26
C LEU A 10 -16.59 -8.06 14.16
N SER A 11 -15.64 -8.98 14.01
CA SER A 11 -14.32 -8.83 14.61
C SER A 11 -13.55 -7.65 13.94
N PRO A 12 -12.53 -7.08 14.58
CA PRO A 12 -11.77 -5.98 14.00
C PRO A 12 -11.23 -6.26 12.59
N GLN A 13 -10.70 -7.46 12.37
CA GLN A 13 -10.18 -7.86 11.05
C GLN A 13 -11.29 -8.00 10.00
N GLU A 14 -12.46 -8.51 10.38
CA GLU A 14 -13.62 -8.59 9.48
C GLU A 14 -14.14 -7.21 9.14
N LEU A 15 -14.27 -6.30 10.12
CA LEU A 15 -14.70 -4.93 9.89
C LEU A 15 -13.76 -4.20 8.93
N ILE A 16 -12.44 -4.26 9.17
CA ILE A 16 -11.45 -3.63 8.28
C ILE A 16 -11.55 -4.20 6.88
N ASN A 17 -11.63 -5.52 6.74
CA ASN A 17 -11.77 -6.19 5.45
C ASN A 17 -13.03 -5.75 4.70
N GLU A 18 -14.17 -5.66 5.38
CA GLU A 18 -15.43 -5.16 4.83
C GLU A 18 -15.30 -3.72 4.31
N LEU A 19 -14.74 -2.83 5.13
CA LEU A 19 -14.58 -1.42 4.76
C LEU A 19 -13.59 -1.23 3.60
N GLN A 20 -12.51 -2.00 3.54
CA GLN A 20 -11.53 -1.93 2.45
C GLN A 20 -12.07 -2.49 1.14
N SER A 21 -12.89 -3.53 1.19
CA SER A 21 -13.49 -4.15 -0.01
C SER A 21 -14.69 -3.36 -0.53
N SER A 22 -15.55 -2.86 0.36
CA SER A 22 -16.82 -2.21 0.00
C SER A 22 -16.74 -0.68 -0.05
N GLY A 23 -15.68 -0.09 0.54
CA GLY A 23 -15.61 1.35 0.76
C GLY A 23 -16.61 1.85 1.80
N VAL A 24 -16.69 3.17 1.96
CA VAL A 24 -17.66 3.84 2.83
C VAL A 24 -18.22 5.10 2.19
N ARG A 25 -19.47 5.43 2.54
CA ARG A 25 -20.06 6.74 2.30
C ARG A 25 -19.77 7.66 3.48
N LEU A 26 -19.46 8.92 3.20
CA LEU A 26 -19.19 9.95 4.23
C LEU A 26 -20.36 10.91 4.32
N VAL A 27 -20.86 11.17 5.54
CA VAL A 27 -21.84 12.25 5.79
C VAL A 27 -21.17 13.62 5.60
N ASP A 28 -19.92 13.78 6.06
CA ASP A 28 -19.10 14.96 5.76
C ASP A 28 -17.93 14.55 4.82
N PRO A 29 -18.02 14.85 3.50
CA PRO A 29 -16.93 14.52 2.56
C PRO A 29 -15.62 15.23 2.87
N ARG A 30 -15.62 16.31 3.67
CA ARG A 30 -14.43 17.07 4.07
C ARG A 30 -13.71 16.47 5.28
N ALA A 31 -14.31 15.48 5.96
CA ALA A 31 -13.68 14.83 7.10
C ALA A 31 -12.30 14.29 6.74
N GLY A 32 -11.30 14.54 7.60
CA GLY A 32 -9.92 14.13 7.38
C GLY A 32 -9.19 14.88 6.26
N VAL A 33 -8.02 14.35 5.87
CA VAL A 33 -7.18 14.90 4.80
C VAL A 33 -7.86 14.67 3.44
N GLU A 34 -7.74 15.63 2.53
CA GLU A 34 -8.28 15.50 1.18
C GLU A 34 -7.74 14.25 0.47
N SER A 35 -8.64 13.49 -0.14
CA SER A 35 -8.28 12.32 -0.95
C SER A 35 -7.46 12.73 -2.15
N ARG A 36 -6.42 11.98 -2.47
CA ARG A 36 -5.56 12.29 -3.60
C ARG A 36 -5.92 11.47 -4.83
N ARG A 37 -5.56 12.00 -5.97
CA ARG A 37 -5.66 11.34 -7.26
C ARG A 37 -4.28 10.85 -7.71
N GLY A 38 -4.10 9.53 -7.83
CA GLY A 38 -2.87 8.90 -8.29
C GLY A 38 -1.67 9.08 -7.34
N GLY A 39 -0.52 8.58 -7.74
CA GLY A 39 0.74 8.67 -6.98
C GLY A 39 0.95 7.51 -6.02
N ALA A 40 1.88 7.68 -5.07
CA ALA A 40 2.19 6.65 -4.08
C ALA A 40 1.02 6.46 -3.10
N GLY A 41 0.62 5.21 -2.89
CA GLY A 41 -0.53 4.81 -2.08
C GLY A 41 -1.86 4.92 -2.84
N PRO A 42 -2.95 4.44 -2.26
CA PRO A 42 -4.24 4.34 -2.94
C PRO A 42 -4.85 5.72 -3.23
N SER A 43 -5.36 5.86 -4.45
CA SER A 43 -6.13 7.02 -4.88
C SER A 43 -7.58 6.89 -4.44
N ASP A 44 -8.26 8.02 -4.28
CA ASP A 44 -9.69 8.09 -3.93
C ASP A 44 -10.05 7.41 -2.59
N HIS A 45 -9.05 7.25 -1.71
CA HIS A 45 -9.18 6.71 -0.35
C HIS A 45 -9.00 7.80 0.69
N LYS A 46 -9.51 7.54 1.90
CA LYS A 46 -9.15 8.29 3.12
C LYS A 46 -8.48 7.36 4.12
N ALA A 47 -7.52 7.92 4.85
CA ALA A 47 -6.99 7.26 6.03
C ALA A 47 -7.99 7.42 7.18
N MET A 48 -8.21 6.34 7.91
CA MET A 48 -9.02 6.29 9.13
C MET A 48 -8.29 5.46 10.16
N THR A 49 -8.42 5.78 11.43
CA THR A 49 -7.95 4.94 12.53
C THR A 49 -9.13 4.21 13.16
N ILE A 50 -9.04 2.88 13.21
CA ILE A 50 -10.03 1.97 13.82
C ILE A 50 -9.29 1.15 14.86
N ASP A 51 -9.71 1.18 16.11
CA ASP A 51 -9.07 0.46 17.22
C ASP A 51 -7.53 0.66 17.27
N GLY A 52 -7.08 1.89 17.03
CA GLY A 52 -5.66 2.25 17.03
C GLY A 52 -4.89 1.85 15.76
N GLN A 53 -5.51 1.16 14.81
CA GLN A 53 -4.90 0.79 13.53
C GLN A 53 -5.31 1.75 12.42
N THR A 54 -4.34 2.27 11.67
CA THR A 54 -4.62 3.07 10.48
C THR A 54 -5.01 2.17 9.32
N VAL A 55 -6.09 2.53 8.64
CA VAL A 55 -6.61 1.84 7.46
C VAL A 55 -6.89 2.84 6.35
N MET A 56 -6.61 2.45 5.12
CA MET A 56 -7.01 3.20 3.92
C MET A 56 -8.32 2.63 3.40
N VAL A 57 -9.34 3.48 3.33
CA VAL A 57 -10.71 3.06 2.95
C VAL A 57 -11.14 3.82 1.70
N PRO A 58 -11.67 3.14 0.67
CA PRO A 58 -12.24 3.78 -0.52
C PRO A 58 -13.43 4.69 -0.15
N VAL A 59 -13.44 5.92 -0.65
CA VAL A 59 -14.49 6.91 -0.35
C VAL A 59 -15.04 7.61 -1.60
N HIS A 60 -14.26 7.68 -2.69
CA HIS A 60 -14.63 8.38 -3.93
C HIS A 60 -14.58 7.46 -5.15
N THR A 61 -14.72 6.17 -4.95
CA THR A 61 -14.82 5.17 -6.00
C THR A 61 -16.27 4.81 -6.27
N ALA A 62 -16.61 4.33 -7.47
CA ALA A 62 -17.97 3.93 -7.79
C ALA A 62 -18.57 2.93 -6.77
N PRO A 63 -17.86 1.86 -6.34
CA PRO A 63 -18.37 0.96 -5.31
C PRO A 63 -18.60 1.64 -3.95
N ALA A 64 -17.80 2.65 -3.59
CA ALA A 64 -17.95 3.34 -2.31
C ALA A 64 -19.25 4.19 -2.24
N PHE A 65 -19.74 4.70 -3.37
CA PHE A 65 -21.02 5.45 -3.40
C PHE A 65 -22.22 4.56 -3.10
N ASP A 66 -22.16 3.27 -3.42
CA ASP A 66 -23.20 2.28 -3.15
C ASP A 66 -22.93 1.45 -1.90
N SER A 67 -21.89 1.79 -1.14
CA SER A 67 -21.50 1.04 0.06
C SER A 67 -22.63 1.02 1.11
N PRO A 68 -22.88 -0.13 1.76
CA PRO A 68 -23.81 -0.20 2.88
C PRO A 68 -23.28 0.47 4.15
N TYR A 69 -21.97 0.82 4.17
CA TYR A 69 -21.30 1.44 5.30
C TYR A 69 -21.35 2.96 5.20
N LEU A 70 -21.74 3.60 6.30
CA LEU A 70 -21.83 5.06 6.42
C LEU A 70 -20.94 5.51 7.58
N VAL A 71 -20.09 6.52 7.33
CA VAL A 71 -19.33 7.21 8.39
C VAL A 71 -20.02 8.52 8.67
N GLU A 72 -20.45 8.70 9.92
CA GLU A 72 -21.09 9.92 10.40
C GLU A 72 -20.11 11.11 10.38
N ALA A 73 -20.64 12.33 10.46
CA ALA A 73 -19.81 13.52 10.64
C ALA A 73 -19.03 13.42 11.97
N PRO A 74 -17.77 13.92 12.02
CA PRO A 74 -17.00 13.93 13.24
C PRO A 74 -17.70 14.69 14.38
N ASP A 75 -17.63 14.15 15.60
CA ASP A 75 -18.07 14.83 16.81
C ASP A 75 -17.08 15.96 17.22
N ALA A 76 -17.36 16.63 18.33
CA ALA A 76 -16.50 17.68 18.88
C ALA A 76 -15.08 17.22 19.24
N PHE A 77 -14.85 15.91 19.33
CA PHE A 77 -13.55 15.28 19.61
C PHE A 77 -12.88 14.70 18.36
N GLY A 78 -13.46 14.89 17.16
CA GLY A 78 -12.94 14.38 15.89
C GLY A 78 -13.23 12.90 15.62
N ARG A 79 -14.11 12.26 16.41
CA ARG A 79 -14.51 10.85 16.26
C ARG A 79 -15.78 10.74 15.44
N SER A 80 -15.84 9.73 14.60
CA SER A 80 -17.00 9.42 13.76
C SER A 80 -17.43 7.97 13.98
N ARG A 81 -18.74 7.71 13.95
CA ARG A 81 -19.26 6.34 14.02
C ARG A 81 -19.41 5.75 12.62
N VAL A 82 -19.02 4.48 12.51
CA VAL A 82 -19.29 3.67 11.31
C VAL A 82 -20.57 2.89 11.54
N ARG A 83 -21.50 2.98 10.59
CA ARG A 83 -22.80 2.29 10.65
C ARG A 83 -23.08 1.45 9.43
N ARG A 84 -23.89 0.42 9.64
CA ARG A 84 -24.55 -0.35 8.57
C ARG A 84 -26.06 -0.34 8.87
N GLY A 85 -26.82 0.44 8.12
CA GLY A 85 -28.20 0.75 8.48
C GLY A 85 -28.25 1.43 9.87
N ASP A 86 -29.07 0.89 10.77
CA ASP A 86 -29.21 1.40 12.15
C ASP A 86 -28.17 0.85 13.14
N VAL A 87 -27.32 -0.08 12.72
CA VAL A 87 -26.32 -0.71 13.58
C VAL A 87 -25.02 0.06 13.56
N VAL A 88 -24.53 0.49 14.73
CA VAL A 88 -23.17 1.05 14.91
C VAL A 88 -22.20 -0.11 15.00
N LEU A 89 -21.16 -0.11 14.12
CA LEU A 89 -20.16 -1.15 14.03
C LEU A 89 -18.88 -0.83 14.80
N GLY A 90 -18.56 0.47 14.93
CA GLY A 90 -17.38 0.95 15.63
C GLY A 90 -17.21 2.46 15.48
N GLU A 91 -16.10 2.97 16.03
CA GLU A 91 -15.69 4.36 15.90
C GLU A 91 -14.42 4.47 15.05
N VAL A 92 -14.31 5.57 14.32
CA VAL A 92 -13.14 5.92 13.52
C VAL A 92 -12.70 7.35 13.81
N GLU A 93 -11.41 7.59 13.66
CA GLU A 93 -10.82 8.92 13.72
C GLU A 93 -10.13 9.23 12.39
N PHE A 94 -10.22 10.47 11.93
CA PHE A 94 -9.50 10.91 10.76
C PHE A 94 -8.19 11.58 11.17
N PRO A 95 -7.04 11.29 10.51
CA PRO A 95 -5.80 12.00 10.78
C PRO A 95 -5.94 13.48 10.40
N GLY A 96 -5.31 14.33 11.20
CA GLY A 96 -5.22 15.74 10.90
C GLY A 96 -4.36 16.05 9.68
N ARG A 97 -4.47 17.27 9.15
CA ARG A 97 -3.61 17.73 8.07
C ARG A 97 -2.17 17.86 8.56
N PRO A 98 -1.18 17.26 7.85
CA PRO A 98 0.22 17.33 8.24
C PRO A 98 0.75 18.78 8.26
N ARG A 99 1.58 19.12 9.25
CA ARG A 99 2.18 20.44 9.40
C ARG A 99 3.23 20.71 8.33
N PHE A 100 4.00 19.69 7.93
CA PHE A 100 5.00 19.86 6.87
C PHE A 100 4.41 20.27 5.52
N TYR A 101 3.09 20.11 5.29
CA TYR A 101 2.44 20.55 4.05
C TYR A 101 2.43 22.07 3.87
N ASP A 102 2.66 22.84 4.93
CA ASP A 102 2.71 24.30 4.87
C ASP A 102 4.07 24.84 4.42
N LEU A 103 5.06 23.97 4.27
CA LEU A 103 6.43 24.32 3.88
C LEU A 103 6.65 24.16 2.37
N LYS A 104 7.76 24.74 1.92
CA LYS A 104 8.28 24.61 0.56
C LYS A 104 9.77 24.26 0.61
N THR A 105 10.24 23.57 -0.43
CA THR A 105 11.66 23.29 -0.65
C THR A 105 12.45 24.59 -0.88
N ASP A 106 13.76 24.54 -0.78
CA ASP A 106 14.64 25.69 -1.03
C ASP A 106 14.46 26.26 -2.45
N ASP A 107 14.06 25.42 -3.42
CA ASP A 107 13.73 25.81 -4.79
C ASP A 107 12.23 26.18 -4.99
N GLY A 108 11.45 26.28 -3.90
CA GLY A 108 10.10 26.83 -3.88
C GLY A 108 8.97 25.84 -4.16
N VAL A 109 9.23 24.53 -4.27
CA VAL A 109 8.20 23.50 -4.50
C VAL A 109 7.49 23.19 -3.19
N PRO A 110 6.13 23.20 -3.13
CA PRO A 110 5.39 22.78 -1.94
C PRO A 110 5.76 21.37 -1.51
N TYR A 111 6.00 21.14 -0.22
CA TYR A 111 6.37 19.82 0.32
C TYR A 111 5.31 18.76 0.03
N SER A 112 4.03 19.13 0.03
CA SER A 112 2.92 18.24 -0.34
C SER A 112 2.96 17.73 -1.78
N GLN A 113 3.71 18.39 -2.69
CA GLN A 113 3.97 17.92 -4.06
C GLN A 113 5.18 16.98 -4.16
N ILE A 114 6.05 16.97 -3.15
CA ILE A 114 7.22 16.09 -3.07
C ILE A 114 6.85 14.76 -2.42
N ALA A 115 6.24 14.80 -1.23
CA ALA A 115 5.81 13.59 -0.53
C ALA A 115 4.52 13.86 0.26
N VAL A 116 3.80 12.81 0.59
CA VAL A 116 2.55 12.90 1.33
C VAL A 116 2.56 11.96 2.54
N LEU A 117 1.86 12.37 3.59
CA LEU A 117 1.60 11.48 4.71
C LEU A 117 0.61 10.39 4.26
N HIS A 118 1.01 9.13 4.43
CA HIS A 118 0.16 7.97 4.20
C HIS A 118 -0.18 7.34 5.55
N GLY A 119 -1.46 7.35 5.90
CA GLY A 119 -1.86 6.95 7.24
C GLY A 119 -1.49 7.99 8.28
N ARG A 120 -0.85 7.57 9.38
CA ARG A 120 -0.48 8.42 10.52
C ARG A 120 0.99 8.83 10.52
N ASP A 121 1.87 7.95 10.06
CA ASP A 121 3.31 8.05 10.33
C ASP A 121 4.20 7.58 9.17
N VAL A 122 3.64 7.39 7.99
CA VAL A 122 4.38 6.95 6.81
C VAL A 122 4.51 8.08 5.80
N LEU A 123 5.74 8.44 5.43
CA LEU A 123 5.98 9.35 4.31
C LEU A 123 5.99 8.57 3.00
N ALA A 124 5.16 8.93 2.05
CA ALA A 124 5.05 8.24 0.77
C ALA A 124 5.33 9.16 -0.42
N THR A 125 6.14 8.70 -1.36
CA THR A 125 6.46 9.44 -2.58
C THR A 125 6.61 8.52 -3.79
N THR A 126 6.36 9.10 -4.98
CA THR A 126 6.78 8.53 -6.27
C THR A 126 7.88 9.44 -6.81
N VAL A 127 9.13 9.01 -6.78
CA VAL A 127 10.30 9.85 -7.13
C VAL A 127 10.34 10.24 -8.60
N LEU A 128 9.87 9.35 -9.48
CA LEU A 128 9.63 9.62 -10.90
C LEU A 128 8.16 9.35 -11.21
N GLN A 129 7.38 10.40 -11.45
CA GLN A 129 5.93 10.36 -11.66
C GLN A 129 5.55 10.05 -13.12
N THR A 130 6.51 9.65 -13.96
CA THR A 130 6.30 9.19 -15.33
C THR A 130 6.76 7.76 -15.48
N CYS A 131 6.13 7.00 -16.41
CA CYS A 131 6.45 5.61 -16.65
C CYS A 131 6.36 5.32 -18.15
N ILE A 132 7.40 4.67 -18.72
CA ILE A 132 7.43 4.31 -20.15
C ILE A 132 6.26 3.40 -20.55
N ARG A 133 5.73 2.62 -19.60
CA ARG A 133 4.59 1.73 -19.84
C ARG A 133 3.28 2.53 -19.87
N TYR A 134 3.11 3.51 -18.99
CA TYR A 134 1.91 4.35 -18.91
C TYR A 134 1.70 5.20 -20.16
N GLN A 135 2.77 5.61 -20.83
CA GLN A 135 2.71 6.40 -22.06
C GLN A 135 2.26 5.60 -23.28
N SER A 136 2.24 4.28 -23.21
CA SER A 136 1.85 3.39 -24.29
C SER A 136 0.46 2.79 -24.04
N ARG A 137 -0.50 3.05 -24.92
CA ARG A 137 -1.86 2.48 -24.81
C ARG A 137 -1.89 0.95 -24.76
N THR A 138 -0.92 0.28 -25.41
CA THR A 138 -0.84 -1.19 -25.46
C THR A 138 -0.03 -1.80 -24.33
N LYS A 139 0.73 -1.00 -23.54
CA LYS A 139 1.61 -1.47 -22.47
C LYS A 139 1.21 -1.00 -21.09
N THR A 140 0.23 -0.11 -20.98
CA THR A 140 -0.24 0.46 -19.72
C THR A 140 -0.79 -0.63 -18.79
N CYS A 141 -0.41 -0.57 -17.52
CA CYS A 141 -1.12 -1.28 -16.47
C CYS A 141 -2.51 -0.67 -16.33
N GLN A 142 -3.57 -1.46 -16.53
CA GLN A 142 -4.93 -0.95 -16.68
C GLN A 142 -5.51 -0.32 -15.40
N PHE A 143 -4.92 -0.60 -14.25
CA PHE A 143 -5.29 -0.01 -12.96
C PHE A 143 -4.46 1.24 -12.60
N CYS A 144 -3.45 1.60 -13.40
CA CYS A 144 -2.47 2.62 -13.00
C CYS A 144 -3.01 4.03 -13.20
N SER A 145 -2.87 4.86 -12.17
CA SER A 145 -3.27 6.28 -12.17
C SER A 145 -2.07 7.24 -12.01
N ILE A 146 -0.84 6.79 -12.29
CA ILE A 146 0.39 7.56 -12.05
C ILE A 146 0.37 8.95 -12.69
N GLY A 147 -0.21 9.10 -13.87
CA GLY A 147 -0.30 10.39 -14.58
C GLY A 147 -1.37 11.34 -14.02
N GLN A 148 -2.37 10.83 -13.30
CA GLN A 148 -3.50 11.65 -12.84
C GLN A 148 -3.08 12.70 -11.79
N SER A 149 -2.19 12.35 -10.85
CA SER A 149 -1.65 13.29 -9.88
C SER A 149 -0.85 14.42 -10.53
N LEU A 150 -0.08 14.07 -11.57
CA LEU A 150 0.70 15.04 -12.33
C LEU A 150 -0.21 16.00 -13.09
N SER A 151 -1.21 15.47 -13.80
CA SER A 151 -2.21 16.26 -14.53
C SER A 151 -3.04 17.17 -13.61
N ALA A 152 -3.27 16.74 -12.36
CA ALA A 152 -3.98 17.52 -11.35
C ALA A 152 -3.09 18.53 -10.60
N GLY A 153 -1.81 18.65 -10.94
CA GLY A 153 -0.86 19.57 -10.26
C GLY A 153 -0.57 19.21 -8.80
N ARG A 154 -0.83 17.97 -8.39
CA ARG A 154 -0.65 17.53 -7.00
C ARG A 154 0.75 16.96 -6.71
N THR A 155 1.57 16.85 -7.73
CA THR A 155 2.94 16.36 -7.65
C THR A 155 3.75 16.90 -8.81
N ILE A 156 5.07 16.73 -8.78
CA ILE A 156 5.99 17.09 -9.87
C ILE A 156 6.50 15.83 -10.55
N ALA A 157 6.96 15.97 -11.80
CA ALA A 157 7.36 14.84 -12.63
C ALA A 157 8.55 14.06 -12.08
N ARG A 158 9.53 14.74 -11.52
CA ARG A 158 10.73 14.17 -10.91
C ARG A 158 11.10 14.95 -9.64
N LYS A 159 11.41 14.23 -8.57
CA LYS A 159 11.89 14.79 -7.31
C LYS A 159 13.39 14.60 -7.21
N THR A 160 14.10 15.62 -6.70
CA THR A 160 15.53 15.52 -6.49
C THR A 160 15.85 14.90 -5.13
N PRO A 161 17.05 14.32 -4.95
CA PRO A 161 17.50 13.84 -3.65
C PRO A 161 17.46 14.91 -2.56
N GLU A 162 17.76 16.16 -2.89
CA GLU A 162 17.74 17.31 -1.98
C GLU A 162 16.32 17.60 -1.49
N GLN A 163 15.36 17.73 -2.43
CA GLN A 163 13.94 17.94 -2.12
C GLN A 163 13.39 16.82 -1.21
N LEU A 164 13.75 15.57 -1.51
CA LEU A 164 13.32 14.41 -0.71
C LEU A 164 13.90 14.45 0.69
N GLY A 165 15.16 14.81 0.84
CA GLY A 165 15.83 14.97 2.14
C GLY A 165 15.23 16.09 2.99
N GLU A 166 14.93 17.27 2.40
CA GLU A 166 14.27 18.38 3.08
C GLU A 166 12.90 17.97 3.63
N VAL A 167 12.05 17.37 2.77
CA VAL A 167 10.70 16.96 3.14
C VAL A 167 10.73 15.86 4.19
N ALA A 168 11.61 14.85 4.05
CA ALA A 168 11.72 13.77 5.00
C ALA A 168 12.11 14.26 6.40
N LYS A 169 13.10 15.17 6.48
CA LYS A 169 13.50 15.78 7.75
C LYS A 169 12.33 16.54 8.40
N ALA A 170 11.66 17.41 7.67
CA ALA A 170 10.54 18.17 8.20
C ALA A 170 9.36 17.27 8.61
N ALA A 171 9.06 16.22 7.86
CA ALA A 171 7.98 15.28 8.19
C ALA A 171 8.27 14.51 9.49
N VAL A 172 9.53 14.15 9.75
CA VAL A 172 9.95 13.54 11.02
C VAL A 172 9.83 14.54 12.16
N GLU A 173 10.40 15.74 12.02
CA GLU A 173 10.46 16.73 13.09
C GLU A 173 9.09 17.32 13.44
N LEU A 174 8.22 17.54 12.45
CA LEU A 174 6.93 18.19 12.64
C LEU A 174 5.77 17.23 12.90
N ASP A 175 5.76 16.09 12.22
CA ASP A 175 4.60 15.19 12.19
C ASP A 175 4.90 13.77 12.68
N GLY A 176 6.14 13.51 13.19
CA GLY A 176 6.49 12.24 13.82
C GLY A 176 6.49 11.04 12.85
N VAL A 177 6.84 11.27 11.59
CA VAL A 177 6.98 10.19 10.61
C VAL A 177 8.04 9.20 11.07
N THR A 178 7.72 7.90 10.98
CA THR A 178 8.57 6.81 11.49
C THR A 178 9.26 6.01 10.39
N HIS A 179 8.74 6.02 9.17
CA HIS A 179 9.38 5.39 8.01
C HIS A 179 8.86 5.97 6.68
N MET A 180 9.59 5.65 5.60
CA MET A 180 9.28 6.17 4.27
C MET A 180 9.10 5.05 3.24
N VAL A 181 8.21 5.27 2.27
CA VAL A 181 8.02 4.46 1.07
C VAL A 181 8.36 5.32 -0.15
N MET A 182 9.33 4.88 -0.92
CA MET A 182 9.70 5.47 -2.20
C MET A 182 9.38 4.53 -3.34
N THR A 183 8.44 4.88 -4.20
CA THR A 183 8.18 4.16 -5.44
C THR A 183 8.66 4.96 -6.65
N THR A 184 8.75 4.33 -7.80
CA THR A 184 9.08 4.98 -9.07
C THR A 184 8.25 4.44 -10.21
N GLY A 185 7.87 5.31 -11.14
CA GLY A 185 7.51 4.84 -12.47
C GLY A 185 8.74 4.29 -13.17
N THR A 186 8.58 3.35 -14.08
CA THR A 186 9.69 2.72 -14.79
C THR A 186 10.28 3.67 -15.83
N PRO A 187 11.54 4.13 -15.67
CA PRO A 187 12.24 4.90 -16.69
C PRO A 187 12.70 4.02 -17.85
N PRO A 188 13.13 4.61 -18.98
CA PRO A 188 13.92 3.91 -19.96
C PRO A 188 15.22 3.41 -19.32
N GLY A 189 15.62 2.17 -19.65
CA GLY A 189 16.88 1.57 -19.18
C GLY A 189 16.71 0.26 -18.45
N LYS A 190 17.83 -0.40 -18.23
CA LYS A 190 17.90 -1.76 -17.69
C LYS A 190 17.87 -1.81 -16.15
N ASP A 191 18.13 -0.69 -15.49
CA ASP A 191 18.07 -0.56 -14.04
C ASP A 191 16.63 -0.44 -13.51
N ARG A 192 15.64 -0.19 -14.40
CA ARG A 192 14.20 -0.09 -14.12
C ARG A 192 13.84 0.84 -12.94
N GLY A 193 14.68 1.88 -12.73
CA GLY A 193 14.50 2.88 -11.68
C GLY A 193 15.31 2.64 -10.41
N ALA A 194 16.08 1.56 -10.33
CA ALA A 194 16.92 1.28 -9.16
C ALA A 194 17.98 2.39 -8.93
N LYS A 195 18.55 2.97 -10.00
CA LYS A 195 19.51 4.07 -9.90
C LYS A 195 18.90 5.31 -9.25
N ILE A 196 17.76 5.77 -9.75
CA ILE A 196 17.10 6.97 -9.20
C ILE A 196 16.66 6.75 -7.75
N LEU A 197 16.25 5.53 -7.38
CA LEU A 197 15.92 5.20 -6.01
C LEU A 197 17.13 5.21 -5.10
N ALA A 198 18.26 4.66 -5.52
CA ALA A 198 19.52 4.71 -4.76
C ALA A 198 19.96 6.16 -4.50
N GLU A 199 19.96 7.02 -5.53
CA GLU A 199 20.28 8.44 -5.40
C GLU A 199 19.31 9.15 -4.43
N SER A 200 18.01 8.86 -4.52
CA SER A 200 16.96 9.44 -3.68
C SER A 200 17.09 9.03 -2.21
N VAL A 201 17.37 7.76 -1.94
CA VAL A 201 17.61 7.27 -0.56
C VAL A 201 18.82 7.94 0.05
N ALA A 202 19.94 8.02 -0.69
CA ALA A 202 21.15 8.70 -0.23
C ALA A 202 20.86 10.17 0.17
N GLY A 203 20.04 10.88 -0.60
CA GLY A 203 19.60 12.24 -0.28
C GLY A 203 18.80 12.33 1.02
N VAL A 204 17.89 11.38 1.27
CA VAL A 204 17.15 11.31 2.54
C VAL A 204 18.08 11.00 3.70
N LYS A 205 18.91 9.95 3.57
CA LYS A 205 19.83 9.50 4.63
C LYS A 205 20.90 10.57 4.98
N ALA A 206 21.24 11.45 4.06
CA ALA A 206 22.11 12.60 4.33
C ALA A 206 21.48 13.66 5.24
N ARG A 207 20.16 13.69 5.39
CA ARG A 207 19.42 14.70 6.15
C ARG A 207 18.75 14.19 7.42
N VAL A 208 18.33 12.91 7.45
CA VAL A 208 17.59 12.33 8.56
C VAL A 208 17.76 10.81 8.61
N ASP A 209 17.87 10.25 9.81
CA ASP A 209 17.87 8.80 10.03
C ASP A 209 16.42 8.28 10.03
N LEU A 210 15.90 8.00 8.85
CA LEU A 210 14.56 7.50 8.60
C LEU A 210 14.63 6.17 7.86
N PRO A 211 14.02 5.09 8.33
CA PRO A 211 13.93 3.83 7.59
C PRO A 211 13.18 4.01 6.27
N VAL A 212 13.75 3.50 5.17
CA VAL A 212 13.22 3.67 3.81
C VAL A 212 13.03 2.34 3.12
N GLN A 213 11.81 2.10 2.60
CA GLN A 213 11.56 1.08 1.58
C GLN A 213 11.61 1.70 0.19
N VAL A 214 12.37 1.10 -0.72
CA VAL A 214 12.39 1.43 -2.15
C VAL A 214 11.55 0.42 -2.94
N GLN A 215 10.89 0.90 -4.01
CA GLN A 215 9.98 0.07 -4.82
C GLN A 215 10.22 0.28 -6.31
N CYS A 216 10.65 -0.76 -7.02
CA CYS A 216 10.83 -0.78 -8.48
C CYS A 216 10.48 -2.16 -9.07
N GLU A 217 10.52 -2.27 -10.39
CA GLU A 217 10.54 -3.57 -11.06
C GLU A 217 11.94 -4.22 -10.89
N PRO A 218 12.05 -5.57 -10.97
CA PRO A 218 13.35 -6.24 -10.95
C PRO A 218 14.30 -5.63 -11.99
N PRO A 219 15.47 -5.10 -11.61
CA PRO A 219 16.47 -4.63 -12.56
C PRO A 219 17.06 -5.81 -13.37
N ASP A 220 17.51 -5.57 -14.60
CA ASP A 220 18.13 -6.62 -15.42
C ASP A 220 19.47 -7.09 -14.83
N ASP A 221 20.19 -6.19 -14.17
CA ASP A 221 21.42 -6.49 -13.39
C ASP A 221 21.09 -6.43 -11.89
N PHE A 222 21.12 -7.56 -11.20
CA PHE A 222 20.83 -7.67 -9.77
C PHE A 222 21.87 -6.99 -8.89
N ALA A 223 23.03 -6.56 -9.40
CA ALA A 223 23.97 -5.73 -8.65
C ALA A 223 23.34 -4.41 -8.18
N TRP A 224 22.26 -3.96 -8.83
CA TRP A 224 21.48 -2.81 -8.35
C TRP A 224 20.81 -3.02 -7.00
N LEU A 225 20.49 -4.26 -6.63
CA LEU A 225 19.93 -4.59 -5.32
C LEU A 225 20.91 -4.21 -4.21
N GLN A 226 22.20 -4.59 -4.37
CA GLN A 226 23.25 -4.21 -3.42
C GLN A 226 23.48 -2.70 -3.42
N ARG A 227 23.52 -2.04 -4.59
CA ARG A 227 23.71 -0.59 -4.68
C ARG A 227 22.60 0.18 -3.98
N MET A 228 21.34 -0.24 -4.07
CA MET A 228 20.23 0.37 -3.31
C MET A 228 20.42 0.16 -1.80
N LYS A 229 20.87 -1.02 -1.38
CA LYS A 229 21.19 -1.31 0.02
C LYS A 229 22.32 -0.44 0.54
N ASP A 230 23.41 -0.30 -0.22
CA ASP A 230 24.59 0.52 0.13
C ASP A 230 24.23 2.01 0.20
N ALA A 231 23.28 2.47 -0.60
CA ALA A 231 22.73 3.82 -0.53
C ALA A 231 21.87 4.08 0.72
N GLY A 232 21.56 3.04 1.51
CA GLY A 232 20.84 3.14 2.77
C GLY A 232 19.39 2.66 2.73
N ALA A 233 18.94 1.97 1.67
CA ALA A 233 17.62 1.36 1.66
C ALA A 233 17.51 0.25 2.71
N ASP A 234 16.48 0.32 3.57
CA ASP A 234 16.25 -0.61 4.67
C ASP A 234 15.40 -1.82 4.25
N ALA A 235 14.50 -1.61 3.30
CA ALA A 235 13.61 -2.64 2.75
C ALA A 235 13.39 -2.44 1.24
N LEU A 236 12.96 -3.51 0.56
CA LEU A 236 12.72 -3.52 -0.88
C LEU A 236 11.32 -4.04 -1.21
N GLY A 237 10.65 -3.39 -2.15
CA GLY A 237 9.41 -3.87 -2.76
C GLY A 237 9.60 -4.10 -4.26
N MET A 238 9.25 -5.29 -4.76
CA MET A 238 9.13 -5.57 -6.18
C MET A 238 7.76 -6.20 -6.43
N HIS A 239 6.84 -5.45 -7.04
CA HIS A 239 5.43 -5.78 -7.02
C HIS A 239 5.01 -6.67 -8.17
N LEU A 240 4.54 -7.90 -7.86
CA LEU A 240 3.93 -8.82 -8.83
C LEU A 240 2.59 -8.30 -9.33
N GLU A 241 1.77 -7.77 -8.41
CA GLU A 241 0.40 -7.27 -8.58
C GLU A 241 -0.60 -8.34 -9.00
N ALA A 242 -0.37 -9.12 -10.05
CA ALA A 242 -1.07 -10.35 -10.38
C ALA A 242 -0.07 -11.51 -10.45
N VAL A 243 -0.50 -12.72 -10.10
CA VAL A 243 0.42 -13.85 -9.87
C VAL A 243 0.51 -14.81 -11.05
N THR A 244 -0.50 -14.85 -11.93
CA THR A 244 -0.48 -15.71 -13.10
C THR A 244 -0.02 -14.97 -14.37
N PRO A 245 0.72 -15.62 -15.28
CA PRO A 245 1.12 -15.02 -16.54
C PRO A 245 -0.06 -14.56 -17.41
N GLU A 246 -1.20 -15.25 -17.32
CA GLU A 246 -2.41 -14.91 -18.07
C GLU A 246 -3.01 -13.59 -17.61
N VAL A 247 -3.28 -13.46 -16.31
CA VAL A 247 -3.82 -12.23 -15.72
C VAL A 247 -2.84 -11.06 -15.92
N ARG A 248 -1.54 -11.29 -15.74
CA ARG A 248 -0.51 -10.27 -15.97
C ARG A 248 -0.54 -9.73 -17.41
N ARG A 249 -0.59 -10.61 -18.42
CA ARG A 249 -0.67 -10.18 -19.82
C ARG A 249 -1.94 -9.39 -20.12
N LYS A 250 -3.06 -9.76 -19.53
CA LYS A 250 -4.35 -9.08 -19.71
C LYS A 250 -4.38 -7.70 -19.04
N ILE A 251 -3.93 -7.62 -17.79
CA ILE A 251 -4.11 -6.43 -16.94
C ILE A 251 -2.94 -5.45 -17.03
N MET A 252 -1.72 -5.93 -17.23
CA MET A 252 -0.50 -5.11 -17.26
C MET A 252 0.49 -5.59 -18.32
N PRO A 253 0.11 -5.53 -19.59
CA PRO A 253 0.84 -6.18 -20.70
C PRO A 253 2.30 -5.77 -20.78
N GLY A 254 2.62 -4.49 -20.57
CA GLY A 254 4.01 -4.04 -20.58
C GLY A 254 4.82 -4.53 -19.36
N LYS A 255 4.21 -4.63 -18.19
CA LYS A 255 4.89 -5.15 -17.00
C LYS A 255 5.02 -6.69 -17.06
N ALA A 256 4.11 -7.36 -17.76
CA ALA A 256 4.16 -8.80 -17.99
C ALA A 256 5.33 -9.27 -18.86
N GLU A 257 6.02 -8.34 -19.56
CA GLU A 257 7.30 -8.62 -20.24
C GLU A 257 8.40 -9.07 -19.26
N VAL A 258 8.28 -8.70 -17.98
CA VAL A 258 9.09 -9.24 -16.89
C VAL A 258 8.34 -10.43 -16.30
N SER A 259 8.84 -11.63 -16.53
CA SER A 259 8.18 -12.87 -16.12
C SER A 259 8.09 -13.01 -14.59
N VAL A 260 7.16 -13.83 -14.12
CA VAL A 260 7.06 -14.19 -12.70
C VAL A 260 8.36 -14.84 -12.22
N ASP A 261 8.99 -15.70 -13.03
CA ASP A 261 10.26 -16.35 -12.69
C ASP A 261 11.40 -15.32 -12.54
N THR A 262 11.42 -14.26 -13.36
CA THR A 262 12.38 -13.15 -13.19
C THR A 262 12.16 -12.45 -11.84
N TYR A 263 10.92 -12.25 -11.41
CA TYR A 263 10.62 -11.71 -10.08
C TYR A 263 11.13 -12.63 -8.99
N PHE A 264 10.91 -13.95 -9.08
CA PHE A 264 11.41 -14.91 -8.09
C PHE A 264 12.94 -14.93 -8.04
N ALA A 265 13.64 -14.95 -9.17
CA ALA A 265 15.10 -14.84 -9.20
C ALA A 265 15.60 -13.54 -8.53
N ALA A 266 14.91 -12.42 -8.76
CA ALA A 266 15.24 -11.15 -8.11
C ALA A 266 14.96 -11.18 -6.58
N PHE A 267 13.88 -11.82 -6.14
CA PHE A 267 13.58 -12.00 -4.72
C PHE A 267 14.65 -12.86 -4.03
N GLU A 268 15.02 -13.99 -4.62
CA GLU A 268 16.08 -14.87 -4.11
C GLU A 268 17.43 -14.15 -4.01
N ALA A 269 17.75 -13.28 -4.97
CA ALA A 269 18.94 -12.43 -4.91
C ALA A 269 18.83 -11.31 -3.85
N ALA A 270 17.62 -10.76 -3.62
CA ALA A 270 17.41 -9.64 -2.72
C ALA A 270 17.38 -10.03 -1.23
N VAL A 271 16.83 -11.21 -0.89
CA VAL A 271 16.66 -11.63 0.51
C VAL A 271 17.99 -11.72 1.27
N PRO A 272 19.10 -12.28 0.73
CA PRO A 272 20.40 -12.25 1.41
C PRO A 272 20.94 -10.83 1.66
N ILE A 273 20.59 -9.86 0.81
CA ILE A 273 21.07 -8.47 0.87
C ILE A 273 20.27 -7.65 1.90
N PHE A 274 18.94 -7.73 1.85
CA PHE A 274 18.05 -6.92 2.69
C PHE A 274 17.70 -7.60 4.01
N GLY A 275 17.70 -8.91 4.03
CA GLY A 275 17.27 -9.75 5.14
C GLY A 275 15.87 -10.35 4.93
N ARG A 276 15.62 -11.49 5.59
CA ARG A 276 14.33 -12.17 5.61
C ARG A 276 13.24 -11.22 6.13
N GLY A 277 12.11 -11.13 5.43
CA GLY A 277 10.99 -10.25 5.75
C GLY A 277 11.19 -8.78 5.33
N GLN A 278 12.38 -8.35 4.92
CA GLN A 278 12.63 -6.98 4.45
C GLN A 278 12.42 -6.80 2.94
N VAL A 279 12.18 -7.89 2.24
CA VAL A 279 11.76 -7.91 0.83
C VAL A 279 10.28 -8.24 0.77
N SER A 280 9.51 -7.48 0.01
CA SER A 280 8.06 -7.65 -0.09
C SER A 280 7.56 -7.52 -1.52
N THR A 281 6.38 -8.08 -1.78
CA THR A 281 5.64 -7.87 -3.02
C THR A 281 4.20 -7.47 -2.73
N TYR A 282 3.66 -6.60 -3.56
CA TYR A 282 2.25 -6.20 -3.53
C TYR A 282 1.47 -7.10 -4.49
N ILE A 283 0.36 -7.67 -4.03
CA ILE A 283 -0.55 -8.50 -4.81
C ILE A 283 -1.94 -7.88 -4.73
N LEU A 284 -2.52 -7.56 -5.88
CA LEU A 284 -3.86 -6.98 -6.02
C LEU A 284 -4.88 -8.12 -6.23
N ALA A 285 -5.53 -8.54 -5.18
CA ALA A 285 -6.56 -9.58 -5.24
C ALA A 285 -7.83 -9.03 -5.92
N GLY A 286 -8.39 -9.81 -6.85
CA GLY A 286 -9.59 -9.42 -7.62
C GLY A 286 -9.34 -9.04 -9.07
N LEU A 287 -8.10 -9.11 -9.57
CA LEU A 287 -7.76 -8.84 -10.98
C LEU A 287 -8.00 -10.04 -11.92
N GLY A 288 -8.31 -11.22 -11.36
CA GLY A 288 -8.59 -12.44 -12.12
C GLY A 288 -7.87 -13.68 -11.61
N ASP A 289 -6.83 -13.54 -10.79
CA ASP A 289 -6.21 -14.68 -10.10
C ASP A 289 -7.17 -15.26 -9.06
N SER A 290 -7.21 -16.60 -8.93
CA SER A 290 -8.00 -17.31 -7.95
C SER A 290 -7.37 -17.28 -6.55
N VAL A 291 -8.16 -17.65 -5.53
CA VAL A 291 -7.66 -17.81 -4.15
C VAL A 291 -6.47 -18.78 -4.10
N ASP A 292 -6.59 -19.94 -4.75
CA ASP A 292 -5.56 -20.98 -4.72
C ASP A 292 -4.26 -20.54 -5.40
N GLU A 293 -4.36 -19.83 -6.53
CA GLU A 293 -3.18 -19.27 -7.22
C GLU A 293 -2.46 -18.23 -6.37
N ILE A 294 -3.22 -17.30 -5.74
CA ILE A 294 -2.63 -16.28 -4.84
C ILE A 294 -1.98 -16.96 -3.63
N LEU A 295 -2.62 -17.95 -3.00
CA LEU A 295 -2.07 -18.66 -1.85
C LEU A 295 -0.85 -19.51 -2.23
N SER A 296 -0.87 -20.18 -3.38
CA SER A 296 0.27 -20.95 -3.88
C SER A 296 1.51 -20.09 -4.09
N VAL A 297 1.36 -18.95 -4.76
CA VAL A 297 2.47 -18.00 -4.97
C VAL A 297 2.91 -17.37 -3.64
N SER A 298 1.97 -17.03 -2.76
CA SER A 298 2.29 -16.49 -1.44
C SER A 298 3.12 -17.46 -0.59
N ARG A 299 2.82 -18.77 -0.62
CA ARG A 299 3.61 -19.79 0.07
C ARG A 299 5.04 -19.83 -0.45
N ARG A 300 5.24 -19.86 -1.77
CA ARG A 300 6.59 -19.81 -2.36
C ARG A 300 7.37 -18.57 -1.94
N LEU A 301 6.70 -17.41 -1.85
CA LEU A 301 7.30 -16.15 -1.38
C LEU A 301 7.71 -16.24 0.09
N VAL A 302 6.83 -16.75 0.96
CA VAL A 302 7.10 -16.95 2.39
C VAL A 302 8.26 -17.91 2.61
N ASP A 303 8.34 -19.00 1.85
CA ASP A 303 9.40 -20.01 1.96
C ASP A 303 10.80 -19.39 1.72
N ILE A 304 10.93 -18.50 0.72
CA ILE A 304 12.17 -17.79 0.44
C ILE A 304 12.39 -16.53 1.30
N GLY A 305 11.45 -16.19 2.21
CA GLY A 305 11.58 -15.07 3.15
C GLY A 305 11.09 -13.72 2.62
N VAL A 306 10.30 -13.71 1.58
CA VAL A 306 9.62 -12.53 1.02
C VAL A 306 8.25 -12.37 1.66
N TYR A 307 7.87 -11.14 2.03
CA TYR A 307 6.56 -10.84 2.59
C TYR A 307 5.53 -10.55 1.47
N PRO A 308 4.53 -11.43 1.24
CA PRO A 308 3.45 -11.18 0.30
C PRO A 308 2.39 -10.26 0.93
N PHE A 309 2.33 -9.01 0.49
CA PHE A 309 1.35 -8.05 0.96
C PHE A 309 0.13 -8.03 0.03
N VAL A 310 -0.89 -8.81 0.37
CA VAL A 310 -2.11 -8.94 -0.43
C VAL A 310 -3.14 -7.89 -0.01
N VAL A 311 -3.65 -7.15 -0.99
CA VAL A 311 -4.64 -6.08 -0.80
C VAL A 311 -5.82 -6.26 -1.75
N PRO A 312 -7.03 -5.79 -1.42
CA PRO A 312 -8.13 -5.76 -2.37
C PRO A 312 -7.82 -4.82 -3.52
N PHE A 313 -8.12 -5.24 -4.74
CA PHE A 313 -8.16 -4.33 -5.87
C PHE A 313 -9.30 -3.33 -5.68
N VAL A 314 -9.00 -2.04 -5.89
CA VAL A 314 -9.99 -0.97 -5.86
C VAL A 314 -9.94 -0.22 -7.18
N PRO A 315 -11.06 -0.12 -7.92
CA PRO A 315 -11.13 0.62 -9.16
C PRO A 315 -10.92 2.12 -8.92
N ILE A 316 -10.10 2.74 -9.77
CA ILE A 316 -9.80 4.18 -9.67
C ILE A 316 -10.40 4.87 -10.87
N SER A 317 -11.14 5.95 -10.63
CA SER A 317 -11.78 6.77 -11.67
C SER A 317 -10.75 7.27 -12.69
N GLY A 318 -11.10 7.18 -13.98
CA GLY A 318 -10.24 7.57 -15.09
C GLY A 318 -9.17 6.55 -15.46
N THR A 319 -9.18 5.34 -14.89
CA THR A 319 -8.36 4.21 -15.35
C THR A 319 -9.19 3.26 -16.23
N PRO A 320 -8.57 2.44 -17.08
CA PRO A 320 -9.30 1.44 -17.85
C PRO A 320 -10.14 0.46 -17.02
N LEU A 321 -9.77 0.25 -15.75
CA LEU A 321 -10.48 -0.61 -14.81
C LEU A 321 -11.41 0.14 -13.84
N GLU A 322 -11.80 1.39 -14.14
CA GLU A 322 -12.69 2.17 -13.25
C GLU A 322 -14.04 1.50 -12.95
N SER A 323 -14.52 0.65 -13.86
CA SER A 323 -15.77 -0.12 -13.70
C SER A 323 -15.54 -1.59 -13.36
N HIS A 324 -14.30 -2.00 -13.08
CA HIS A 324 -14.00 -3.37 -12.67
C HIS A 324 -14.52 -3.62 -11.25
N PRO A 325 -15.16 -4.77 -10.96
CA PRO A 325 -15.68 -5.04 -9.63
C PRO A 325 -14.56 -5.18 -8.60
N THR A 326 -14.80 -4.70 -7.39
CA THR A 326 -13.93 -4.99 -6.24
C THR A 326 -14.10 -6.45 -5.80
N PRO A 327 -13.06 -7.09 -5.23
CA PRO A 327 -13.21 -8.41 -4.63
C PRO A 327 -14.16 -8.35 -3.43
N SER A 328 -14.99 -9.39 -3.27
CA SER A 328 -15.87 -9.46 -2.10
C SER A 328 -15.07 -9.62 -0.79
N PRO A 329 -15.61 -9.18 0.35
CA PRO A 329 -14.99 -9.43 1.65
C PRO A 329 -14.74 -10.92 1.92
N GLN A 330 -15.62 -11.80 1.44
CA GLN A 330 -15.48 -13.26 1.56
C GLN A 330 -14.30 -13.77 0.74
N PHE A 331 -14.10 -13.26 -0.47
CA PHE A 331 -12.93 -13.59 -1.30
C PHE A 331 -11.64 -13.17 -0.62
N MET A 332 -11.60 -11.94 -0.08
CA MET A 332 -10.44 -11.44 0.66
C MET A 332 -10.19 -12.26 1.94
N HIS A 333 -11.24 -12.60 2.70
CA HIS A 333 -11.12 -13.43 3.89
C HIS A 333 -10.51 -14.81 3.58
N ALA A 334 -10.95 -15.44 2.47
CA ALA A 334 -10.43 -16.72 2.01
C ALA A 334 -8.93 -16.70 1.68
N ILE A 335 -8.38 -15.52 1.36
CA ILE A 335 -6.95 -15.32 1.13
C ILE A 335 -6.23 -14.91 2.43
N LEU A 336 -6.72 -13.85 3.09
CA LEU A 336 -5.99 -13.18 4.17
C LEU A 336 -5.81 -14.07 5.40
N ARG A 337 -6.81 -14.88 5.76
CA ARG A 337 -6.75 -15.75 6.92
C ARG A 337 -5.71 -16.87 6.76
N PRO A 338 -5.72 -17.69 5.71
CA PRO A 338 -4.68 -18.71 5.51
C PRO A 338 -3.29 -18.09 5.33
N LEU A 339 -3.20 -16.95 4.65
CA LEU A 339 -1.93 -16.23 4.46
C LEU A 339 -1.35 -15.75 5.80
N ALA A 340 -2.18 -15.21 6.69
CA ALA A 340 -1.75 -14.81 8.03
C ALA A 340 -1.18 -16.00 8.82
N GLY A 341 -1.82 -17.17 8.77
CA GLY A 341 -1.28 -18.40 9.34
C GLY A 341 0.09 -18.76 8.77
N MET A 342 0.24 -18.74 7.43
CA MET A 342 1.55 -18.98 6.79
C MET A 342 2.64 -18.03 7.27
N LEU A 343 2.32 -16.75 7.44
CA LEU A 343 3.27 -15.72 7.89
C LEU A 343 3.67 -15.95 9.35
N VAL A 344 2.72 -16.25 10.22
CA VAL A 344 2.96 -16.55 11.64
C VAL A 344 3.83 -17.80 11.78
N ASP A 345 3.50 -18.90 11.08
CA ASP A 345 4.24 -20.16 11.11
C ASP A 345 5.68 -19.99 10.61
N ALA A 346 5.90 -19.14 9.61
CA ALA A 346 7.21 -18.85 9.05
C ALA A 346 8.01 -17.79 9.85
N GLY A 347 7.43 -17.20 10.91
CA GLY A 347 8.05 -16.13 11.68
C GLY A 347 8.24 -14.83 10.89
N LEU A 348 7.48 -14.61 9.82
CA LEU A 348 7.46 -13.38 9.03
C LEU A 348 6.35 -12.46 9.57
N LYS A 349 6.71 -11.43 10.33
CA LYS A 349 5.72 -10.54 10.95
C LYS A 349 5.82 -9.12 10.37
N SER A 350 4.67 -8.51 10.12
CA SER A 350 4.60 -7.12 9.65
C SER A 350 5.29 -6.12 10.59
N VAL A 351 5.27 -6.39 11.90
CA VAL A 351 5.92 -5.54 12.92
C VAL A 351 7.45 -5.56 12.85
N ASP A 352 8.06 -6.63 12.32
CA ASP A 352 9.52 -6.78 12.21
C ASP A 352 10.08 -6.16 10.92
N VAL A 353 9.20 -5.72 10.02
CA VAL A 353 9.59 -5.01 8.79
C VAL A 353 10.05 -3.59 9.16
N LYS A 354 11.19 -3.16 8.61
CA LYS A 354 11.79 -1.86 8.95
C LYS A 354 11.05 -0.68 8.35
N ALA A 355 10.59 -0.82 7.11
CA ALA A 355 9.86 0.23 6.38
C ALA A 355 8.97 -0.39 5.30
N GLY A 356 7.95 0.33 4.86
CA GLY A 356 7.18 -0.03 3.68
C GLY A 356 5.76 -0.48 3.93
N CYS A 357 5.13 -0.99 2.86
CA CYS A 357 3.70 -1.32 2.86
C CYS A 357 3.35 -2.42 3.87
N ALA A 358 4.18 -3.44 4.02
CA ALA A 358 3.96 -4.51 4.98
C ALA A 358 3.99 -4.00 6.43
N LYS A 359 4.94 -3.09 6.77
CA LYS A 359 5.00 -2.42 8.08
C LYS A 359 3.81 -1.50 8.29
N CYS A 360 3.47 -0.70 7.29
CA CYS A 360 2.35 0.24 7.34
C CYS A 360 1.01 -0.48 7.56
N GLY A 361 0.75 -1.56 6.84
CA GLY A 361 -0.47 -2.37 6.93
C GLY A 361 -1.76 -1.66 6.50
N ALA A 362 -1.74 -0.35 6.23
CA ALA A 362 -2.96 0.44 6.08
C ALA A 362 -3.86 0.05 4.88
N CYS A 363 -3.29 -0.59 3.84
CA CYS A 363 -4.03 -0.96 2.63
C CYS A 363 -4.62 -2.39 2.67
N SER A 364 -4.39 -3.13 3.77
CA SER A 364 -4.86 -4.53 3.92
C SER A 364 -5.18 -4.84 5.37
N ALA A 365 -6.19 -5.66 5.61
CA ALA A 365 -6.48 -6.22 6.92
C ALA A 365 -5.46 -7.29 7.35
N LEU A 366 -4.47 -7.66 6.51
CA LEU A 366 -3.55 -8.78 6.74
C LEU A 366 -2.86 -8.73 8.10
N SER A 367 -2.32 -7.58 8.50
CA SER A 367 -1.66 -7.42 9.81
C SER A 367 -2.60 -7.65 11.00
N THR A 368 -3.89 -7.39 10.83
CA THR A 368 -4.91 -7.66 11.86
C THR A 368 -5.24 -9.16 11.93
N TYR A 369 -5.26 -9.84 10.79
CA TYR A 369 -5.34 -11.30 10.75
C TYR A 369 -4.10 -11.96 11.37
N GLU A 370 -2.88 -11.47 11.11
CA GLU A 370 -1.64 -11.96 11.76
C GLU A 370 -1.72 -11.88 13.30
N LYS A 371 -2.20 -10.74 13.82
CA LYS A 371 -2.39 -10.56 15.27
C LYS A 371 -3.39 -11.56 15.86
N ALA A 372 -4.48 -11.83 15.12
CA ALA A 372 -5.51 -12.77 15.55
C ALA A 372 -4.98 -14.21 15.57
N GLU A 373 -4.28 -14.66 14.52
CA GLU A 373 -3.70 -16.00 14.42
C GLU A 373 -2.53 -16.17 15.43
N GLY A 374 -1.64 -15.18 15.59
CA GLY A 374 -0.53 -15.22 16.55
C GLY A 374 -1.00 -15.22 18.02
N GLY A 375 -2.14 -14.59 18.32
CA GLY A 375 -2.76 -14.63 19.65
C GLY A 375 -3.46 -15.96 19.99
N CYS A 376 -3.89 -16.71 18.96
CA CYS A 376 -4.51 -18.03 19.14
C CYS A 376 -3.46 -19.11 19.48
N GLY A 377 -2.27 -19.05 18.87
CA GLY A 377 -1.17 -20.01 19.12
C GLY A 377 -0.61 -19.97 20.54
N SER A 378 -0.66 -18.81 21.22
CA SER A 378 -0.23 -18.69 22.61
C SER A 378 -1.17 -19.33 23.63
N ARG A 379 -2.41 -19.66 23.26
CA ARG A 379 -3.37 -20.35 24.12
C ARG A 379 -3.28 -21.88 24.05
N LEU A 380 -2.79 -22.42 22.93
CA LEU A 380 -2.61 -23.87 22.75
C LEU A 380 -1.28 -24.41 23.29
N ALA A 381 -0.30 -23.52 23.55
CA ALA A 381 0.99 -23.90 24.15
C ALA A 381 0.99 -23.81 25.69
N ALA A 382 -0.13 -23.43 26.32
CA ALA A 382 -0.28 -23.26 27.76
C ALA A 382 -1.20 -24.34 28.38
N GLU A 383 -1.67 -25.34 27.61
CA GLU A 383 -2.33 -26.56 28.06
C GLU A 383 -1.39 -27.78 27.86
#